data_9c5e713acbbc196fa718e23176ac5c60
#
_entry.id   9c5e713acbbc196fa718e23176ac5c60
#
_cell.length_a   1.000
_cell.length_b   1.000
_cell.length_c   1.000
_cell.angle_alpha   90.00
_cell.angle_beta   90.00
_cell.angle_gamma   90.00
#
_symmetry.space_group_name_H-M   'P 1'
#
loop_
_entity.id
_entity.type
_entity.pdbx_description
1 polymer ?
#
loop_
_entity_poly.entity_id
_entity_poly.type
_entity_poly.pdbx_seq_one_letter_code
_entity_poly.pdbx_strand_id
1 'polypeptide(L)'
;MKVWIIFLLCLAGKALAAPQEPFEEEFELIEDHEAIAEEEAVVDEVIEETPVGSNPVQVETGEFDEAIEVAEEVPADNPCLNHHCKKGKVCELDDSNNPICVCQDPSTCPASNGEFEHVCGTDNKTYDSSCHFFATKCTLEGTKKGHKLHLDYIGPCKYIAPCLDNELNEFPLRMRDWLKNVLVTLYERDEDNNLLTEKQKLRVKKIFENEKRLQAGDHTLELLAHDFEKNYNMYIFPVHWQFGQLDQHPIDGYLSHTELAPLRAPLIPMEHCTTRFFTQCDADNDKYIALDEWASCFGIKEQDVDKDLII
;
A
#
# COMPACT_ATOMS: atom_id res chain seq x y z
N MET A 1 -9.62 2.17 5.11
CA MET A 1 -9.63 3.12 3.98
C MET A 1 -8.25 3.66 3.62
N LYS A 2 -7.38 4.03 4.60
CA LYS A 2 -6.03 4.57 4.29
C LYS A 2 -5.12 3.57 3.56
N VAL A 3 -5.13 2.29 3.91
CA VAL A 3 -4.28 1.26 3.28
C VAL A 3 -4.63 1.06 1.80
N TRP A 4 -5.90 1.12 1.44
CA TRP A 4 -6.36 1.01 0.05
C TRP A 4 -5.89 2.19 -0.81
N ILE A 5 -5.93 3.41 -0.26
CA ILE A 5 -5.44 4.60 -0.95
C ILE A 5 -3.93 4.48 -1.21
N ILE A 6 -3.17 3.94 -0.27
CA ILE A 6 -1.73 3.72 -0.39
C ILE A 6 -1.43 2.74 -1.54
N PHE A 7 -2.14 1.62 -1.63
CA PHE A 7 -1.98 0.65 -2.73
C PHE A 7 -2.39 1.24 -4.08
N LEU A 8 -3.52 1.95 -4.16
CA LEU A 8 -3.98 2.60 -5.39
C LEU A 8 -3.04 3.71 -5.89
N LEU A 9 -2.44 4.48 -4.99
CA LEU A 9 -1.45 5.52 -5.37
C LEU A 9 -0.16 4.91 -5.92
N CYS A 10 0.29 3.76 -5.39
CA CYS A 10 1.43 3.03 -5.95
C CYS A 10 1.12 2.46 -7.34
N LEU A 11 -0.13 2.05 -7.61
CA LEU A 11 -0.56 1.53 -8.90
C LEU A 11 -0.66 2.62 -9.97
N ALA A 12 -1.13 3.82 -9.60
CA ALA A 12 -1.27 4.95 -10.55
C ALA A 12 0.07 5.52 -11.06
N GLY A 13 1.17 5.28 -10.33
CA GLY A 13 2.50 5.78 -10.71
C GLY A 13 3.16 5.05 -11.88
N LYS A 14 2.73 3.82 -12.23
CA LYS A 14 3.31 3.04 -13.35
C LYS A 14 2.57 3.22 -14.69
N ALA A 15 1.42 3.87 -14.71
CA ALA A 15 0.62 4.05 -15.94
C ALA A 15 1.18 5.13 -16.92
N LEU A 16 2.32 5.74 -16.60
CA LEU A 16 2.96 6.77 -17.44
C LEU A 16 4.28 6.34 -18.09
N ALA A 17 4.59 5.04 -18.13
CA ALA A 17 5.68 4.54 -18.95
C ALA A 17 5.20 4.45 -20.41
N ALA A 18 5.84 5.22 -21.29
CA ALA A 18 5.60 5.22 -22.73
C ALA A 18 5.86 3.84 -23.35
N PRO A 19 5.19 3.48 -24.44
CA PRO A 19 5.41 2.22 -25.13
C PRO A 19 6.83 2.14 -25.67
N GLN A 20 7.56 1.08 -25.31
CA GLN A 20 8.82 0.73 -25.93
C GLN A 20 8.53 0.03 -27.26
N GLU A 21 9.03 0.59 -28.33
CA GLU A 21 9.10 -0.06 -29.62
C GLU A 21 10.16 -1.19 -29.58
N PRO A 22 9.96 -2.28 -30.37
CA PRO A 22 10.92 -3.37 -30.41
C PRO A 22 12.21 -2.93 -31.09
N PHE A 23 13.31 -3.08 -30.39
CA PHE A 23 14.65 -2.82 -30.91
C PHE A 23 15.14 -4.08 -31.62
N GLU A 24 15.29 -4.01 -32.94
CA GLU A 24 15.97 -5.03 -33.74
C GLU A 24 17.48 -4.91 -33.51
N GLU A 25 18.11 -6.06 -33.21
CA GLU A 25 19.56 -6.21 -33.11
C GLU A 25 20.20 -6.05 -34.49
N GLU A 26 21.02 -5.05 -34.66
CA GLU A 26 22.03 -5.06 -35.71
C GLU A 26 23.42 -4.85 -35.07
N PHE A 27 24.23 -5.88 -35.24
CA PHE A 27 25.58 -6.02 -34.67
C PHE A 27 26.59 -5.39 -35.64
N GLU A 28 27.14 -4.23 -35.34
CA GLU A 28 28.34 -3.76 -36.02
C GLU A 28 29.41 -3.34 -35.02
N LEU A 29 30.54 -4.06 -35.17
CA LEU A 29 31.84 -3.76 -34.58
C LEU A 29 32.44 -2.51 -35.21
N ILE A 30 32.83 -1.52 -34.42
CA ILE A 30 33.85 -0.55 -34.80
C ILE A 30 34.75 -0.26 -33.60
N GLU A 31 36.05 -0.46 -33.88
CA GLU A 31 37.21 -0.21 -33.03
C GLU A 31 37.49 1.29 -32.81
N ASP A 32 38.09 1.54 -31.65
CA ASP A 32 38.97 2.63 -31.23
C ASP A 32 39.14 3.90 -32.09
N HIS A 33 39.03 5.06 -31.46
CA HIS A 33 40.10 6.05 -31.43
C HIS A 33 39.90 7.17 -30.38
N GLU A 34 40.99 7.53 -29.79
CA GLU A 34 41.30 8.51 -28.75
C GLU A 34 40.87 9.96 -28.98
N ALA A 35 40.61 10.63 -27.89
CA ALA A 35 41.23 11.86 -27.37
C ALA A 35 40.72 13.27 -27.78
N ILE A 36 40.63 14.10 -26.74
CA ILE A 36 41.06 15.51 -26.58
C ILE A 36 39.98 16.62 -26.64
N ALA A 37 39.96 17.30 -25.48
CA ALA A 37 39.98 18.76 -25.17
C ALA A 37 38.65 19.51 -25.03
N GLU A 38 38.47 19.94 -23.83
CA GLU A 38 38.20 21.30 -23.29
C GLU A 38 37.62 22.35 -24.24
N GLU A 39 36.51 22.97 -23.85
CA GLU A 39 36.46 24.45 -23.74
C GLU A 39 35.22 24.89 -22.93
N GLU A 40 35.52 25.70 -21.91
CA GLU A 40 34.57 26.47 -21.13
C GLU A 40 33.99 27.60 -21.96
N ALA A 41 32.70 27.90 -21.78
CA ALA A 41 32.18 29.24 -22.07
C ALA A 41 31.09 29.61 -21.06
N VAL A 42 31.52 30.47 -20.16
CA VAL A 42 30.68 31.31 -19.29
C VAL A 42 29.97 32.36 -20.15
N VAL A 43 28.64 32.50 -19.99
CA VAL A 43 27.96 33.75 -20.33
C VAL A 43 26.95 34.07 -19.23
N ASP A 44 27.30 35.15 -18.50
CA ASP A 44 26.43 35.98 -17.69
C ASP A 44 25.48 36.78 -18.59
N GLU A 45 24.22 36.91 -18.21
CA GLU A 45 23.38 38.12 -18.43
C GLU A 45 22.13 38.00 -17.54
N VAL A 46 22.09 38.76 -16.45
CA VAL A 46 21.55 40.11 -16.22
C VAL A 46 20.03 40.20 -16.16
N ILE A 47 19.64 40.50 -14.99
CA ILE A 47 18.42 40.96 -14.36
C ILE A 47 17.61 41.95 -15.22
N GLU A 48 16.29 41.78 -15.22
CA GLU A 48 15.39 42.93 -15.30
C GLU A 48 14.13 42.75 -14.46
N GLU A 49 14.12 43.47 -13.33
CA GLU A 49 12.95 43.72 -12.52
C GLU A 49 12.08 44.80 -13.17
N THR A 50 10.75 44.63 -13.19
CA THR A 50 9.83 45.77 -13.19
C THR A 50 8.56 45.48 -12.38
N PRO A 51 7.90 46.52 -11.87
CA PRO A 51 7.30 46.46 -10.55
C PRO A 51 5.76 46.55 -10.52
N VAL A 52 5.26 46.07 -9.37
CA VAL A 52 4.12 46.58 -8.58
C VAL A 52 2.94 47.26 -9.33
N GLY A 53 1.80 46.64 -9.18
CA GLY A 53 0.49 47.26 -9.30
C GLY A 53 -0.45 46.80 -8.22
N SER A 54 -0.43 47.52 -7.11
CA SER A 54 -1.38 47.45 -6.01
C SER A 54 -2.72 48.07 -6.42
N ASN A 55 -3.84 47.36 -6.13
CA ASN A 55 -5.02 48.04 -5.61
C ASN A 55 -5.98 47.07 -4.95
N PRO A 56 -6.40 47.34 -3.71
CA PRO A 56 -7.42 46.56 -3.01
C PRO A 56 -8.80 47.01 -3.46
N VAL A 57 -9.60 46.10 -3.96
CA VAL A 57 -11.04 46.33 -4.10
C VAL A 57 -11.69 46.11 -2.74
N GLN A 58 -12.16 47.22 -2.17
CA GLN A 58 -13.10 47.21 -1.07
C GLN A 58 -14.44 46.68 -1.57
N VAL A 59 -14.91 45.59 -0.98
CA VAL A 59 -16.31 45.17 -1.11
C VAL A 59 -17.02 45.58 0.17
N GLU A 60 -17.99 46.44 -0.02
CA GLU A 60 -18.87 47.01 1.01
C GLU A 60 -19.64 45.91 1.73
N THR A 61 -19.70 46.05 3.04
CA THR A 61 -20.53 45.27 3.96
C THR A 61 -22.00 45.56 3.71
N GLY A 62 -22.67 44.64 3.06
CA GLY A 62 -24.13 44.61 3.08
C GLY A 62 -24.58 43.90 4.37
N GLU A 63 -25.27 44.62 5.21
CA GLU A 63 -26.06 44.11 6.33
C GLU A 63 -27.08 43.12 5.76
N PHE A 64 -27.03 41.87 6.22
CA PHE A 64 -28.14 40.92 6.04
C PHE A 64 -28.64 40.46 7.39
N ASP A 65 -29.90 40.77 7.58
CA ASP A 65 -30.73 40.49 8.74
C ASP A 65 -30.75 39.03 9.17
N GLU A 66 -30.81 38.88 10.48
CA GLU A 66 -31.45 37.81 11.26
C GLU A 66 -31.62 36.46 10.57
N ALA A 67 -30.60 35.64 10.59
CA ALA A 67 -30.79 34.20 10.46
C ALA A 67 -31.21 33.63 11.81
N ILE A 68 -32.45 33.12 11.79
CA ILE A 68 -33.04 32.28 12.79
C ILE A 68 -32.01 31.23 13.24
N GLU A 69 -31.57 31.32 14.51
CA GLU A 69 -30.86 30.23 15.16
C GLU A 69 -31.81 29.03 15.22
N VAL A 70 -31.78 28.17 14.21
CA VAL A 70 -32.17 26.80 14.37
C VAL A 70 -31.10 26.18 15.26
N ALA A 71 -31.41 26.06 16.54
CA ALA A 71 -30.66 25.23 17.44
C ALA A 71 -30.62 23.82 16.79
N GLU A 72 -29.51 23.49 16.10
CA GLU A 72 -29.19 22.10 15.85
C GLU A 72 -29.04 21.47 17.23
N GLU A 73 -30.04 20.69 17.62
CA GLU A 73 -29.92 19.76 18.73
C GLU A 73 -28.66 18.93 18.42
N VAL A 74 -27.60 19.17 19.19
CA VAL A 74 -26.44 18.30 19.20
C VAL A 74 -26.96 16.91 19.51
N PRO A 75 -26.85 15.92 18.61
CA PRO A 75 -27.38 14.60 18.85
C PRO A 75 -26.78 14.07 20.14
N ALA A 76 -27.60 13.67 21.08
CA ALA A 76 -27.19 12.96 22.27
C ALA A 76 -26.19 11.89 21.90
N ASP A 77 -25.10 11.83 22.63
CA ASP A 77 -23.92 10.95 22.52
C ASP A 77 -24.27 9.61 21.86
N ASN A 78 -24.01 9.49 20.56
CA ASN A 78 -24.30 8.26 19.83
C ASN A 78 -23.23 7.22 20.19
N PRO A 79 -23.56 6.16 20.96
CA PRO A 79 -22.57 5.18 21.41
C PRO A 79 -21.82 4.49 20.28
N CYS A 80 -22.34 4.50 19.04
CA CYS A 80 -21.68 3.94 17.87
C CYS A 80 -20.53 4.80 17.33
N LEU A 81 -20.40 6.08 17.72
CA LEU A 81 -19.34 6.95 17.20
C LEU A 81 -17.93 6.43 17.53
N ASN A 82 -17.76 5.81 18.69
CA ASN A 82 -16.50 5.26 19.17
C ASN A 82 -16.48 3.73 19.18
N HIS A 83 -17.50 3.07 18.62
CA HIS A 83 -17.61 1.62 18.60
C HIS A 83 -17.16 1.06 17.25
N HIS A 84 -16.03 0.34 17.23
CA HIS A 84 -15.46 -0.23 16.02
C HIS A 84 -15.93 -1.68 15.83
N CYS A 85 -16.63 -1.93 14.73
CA CYS A 85 -17.04 -3.27 14.32
C CYS A 85 -16.02 -3.88 13.33
N LYS A 86 -15.91 -5.21 13.36
CA LYS A 86 -15.13 -5.95 12.36
C LYS A 86 -15.67 -5.72 10.95
N LYS A 87 -14.84 -5.92 9.92
CA LYS A 87 -15.26 -5.81 8.52
C LYS A 87 -16.53 -6.64 8.25
N GLY A 88 -17.46 -6.07 7.49
CA GLY A 88 -18.74 -6.67 7.17
C GLY A 88 -19.80 -6.53 8.27
N LYS A 89 -19.47 -5.82 9.35
CA LYS A 89 -20.42 -5.48 10.42
C LYS A 89 -20.53 -3.98 10.57
N VAL A 90 -21.71 -3.51 10.91
CA VAL A 90 -22.02 -2.12 11.24
C VAL A 90 -22.48 -2.03 12.68
N CYS A 91 -22.23 -0.88 13.31
CA CYS A 91 -22.73 -0.63 14.65
C CYS A 91 -24.19 -0.20 14.59
N GLU A 92 -25.04 -0.88 15.35
CA GLU A 92 -26.42 -0.52 15.63
C GLU A 92 -26.64 -0.41 17.14
N LEU A 93 -27.70 0.24 17.54
CA LEU A 93 -28.11 0.32 18.95
C LEU A 93 -29.16 -0.74 19.23
N ASP A 94 -28.99 -1.51 20.30
CA ASP A 94 -30.01 -2.43 20.81
C ASP A 94 -31.16 -1.68 21.48
N ASP A 95 -32.18 -2.40 21.89
CA ASP A 95 -33.36 -1.85 22.58
C ASP A 95 -33.03 -1.11 23.90
N SER A 96 -31.83 -1.33 24.43
CA SER A 96 -31.29 -0.71 25.64
C SER A 96 -30.31 0.44 25.35
N ASN A 97 -30.21 0.88 24.09
CA ASN A 97 -29.32 1.91 23.60
C ASN A 97 -27.81 1.57 23.75
N ASN A 98 -27.43 0.28 23.77
CA ASN A 98 -26.04 -0.16 23.75
C ASN A 98 -25.57 -0.44 22.32
N PRO A 99 -24.29 -0.14 21.99
CA PRO A 99 -23.74 -0.40 20.67
C PRO A 99 -23.52 -1.90 20.48
N ILE A 100 -24.09 -2.45 19.42
CA ILE A 100 -23.89 -3.84 18.98
C ILE A 100 -23.42 -3.88 17.53
N CYS A 101 -22.60 -4.89 17.19
CA CYS A 101 -22.13 -5.10 15.82
C CYS A 101 -23.03 -6.14 15.11
N VAL A 102 -23.77 -5.70 14.12
CA VAL A 102 -24.62 -6.56 13.27
C VAL A 102 -24.02 -6.72 11.89
N CYS A 103 -24.36 -7.81 11.18
CA CYS A 103 -23.92 -7.97 9.79
C CYS A 103 -24.51 -6.87 8.92
N GLN A 104 -23.65 -6.21 8.14
CA GLN A 104 -24.07 -5.25 7.13
C GLN A 104 -24.84 -5.98 6.01
N ASP A 105 -25.92 -5.38 5.53
CA ASP A 105 -26.59 -5.87 4.32
C ASP A 105 -25.70 -5.61 3.10
N PRO A 106 -25.35 -6.63 2.29
CA PRO A 106 -24.55 -6.43 1.08
C PRO A 106 -25.13 -5.37 0.13
N SER A 107 -26.44 -5.22 0.08
CA SER A 107 -27.13 -4.24 -0.78
C SER A 107 -26.85 -2.78 -0.37
N THR A 108 -26.41 -2.53 0.85
CA THR A 108 -26.06 -1.19 1.36
C THR A 108 -24.61 -0.81 1.06
N CYS A 109 -23.82 -1.73 0.53
CA CYS A 109 -22.45 -1.42 0.11
C CYS A 109 -22.45 -0.42 -1.04
N PRO A 110 -21.47 0.52 -1.07
CA PRO A 110 -21.31 1.44 -2.19
C PRO A 110 -21.13 0.68 -3.51
N ALA A 111 -21.72 1.22 -4.59
CA ALA A 111 -21.49 0.67 -5.92
C ALA A 111 -20.00 0.76 -6.28
N SER A 112 -19.47 -0.27 -6.95
CA SER A 112 -18.10 -0.28 -7.45
C SER A 112 -17.92 0.78 -8.54
N ASN A 113 -16.83 1.56 -8.44
CA ASN A 113 -16.47 2.57 -9.41
C ASN A 113 -15.50 2.04 -10.50
N GLY A 114 -15.14 0.76 -10.45
CA GLY A 114 -14.24 0.14 -11.42
C GLY A 114 -13.73 -1.25 -11.04
N GLU A 115 -13.05 -1.89 -11.97
CA GLU A 115 -12.54 -3.26 -11.82
C GLU A 115 -11.52 -3.42 -10.67
N PHE A 116 -10.84 -2.35 -10.29
CA PHE A 116 -9.86 -2.36 -9.20
C PHE A 116 -10.50 -2.47 -7.79
N GLU A 117 -11.81 -2.24 -7.67
CA GLU A 117 -12.53 -2.41 -6.43
C GLU A 117 -13.03 -3.84 -6.23
N HIS A 118 -13.10 -4.62 -7.31
CA HIS A 118 -13.48 -6.01 -7.24
C HIS A 118 -12.51 -6.82 -6.39
N VAL A 119 -13.03 -7.89 -5.80
CA VAL A 119 -12.23 -8.86 -5.05
C VAL A 119 -12.66 -10.27 -5.38
N CYS A 120 -11.72 -11.21 -5.35
CA CYS A 120 -11.99 -12.63 -5.52
C CYS A 120 -11.97 -13.34 -4.18
N GLY A 121 -13.00 -14.13 -3.90
CA GLY A 121 -13.03 -15.01 -2.74
C GLY A 121 -12.42 -16.38 -3.03
N THR A 122 -12.04 -17.11 -1.97
CA THR A 122 -11.56 -18.50 -2.06
C THR A 122 -12.61 -19.48 -2.60
N ASP A 123 -13.86 -19.03 -2.76
CA ASP A 123 -14.93 -19.74 -3.46
C ASP A 123 -14.92 -19.52 -4.99
N ASN A 124 -13.88 -18.84 -5.50
CA ASN A 124 -13.69 -18.46 -6.90
C ASN A 124 -14.86 -17.61 -7.44
N LYS A 125 -15.43 -16.76 -6.58
CA LYS A 125 -16.48 -15.82 -6.95
C LYS A 125 -15.95 -14.40 -6.86
N THR A 126 -16.17 -13.61 -7.92
CA THR A 126 -15.90 -12.17 -7.92
C THR A 126 -17.00 -11.42 -7.18
N TYR A 127 -16.61 -10.56 -6.26
CA TYR A 127 -17.46 -9.66 -5.51
C TYR A 127 -17.20 -8.23 -6.00
N ASP A 128 -18.24 -7.40 -6.04
CA ASP A 128 -18.14 -6.04 -6.58
C ASP A 128 -17.21 -5.13 -5.75
N SER A 129 -17.08 -5.42 -4.44
CA SER A 129 -16.11 -4.73 -3.59
C SER A 129 -15.79 -5.58 -2.35
N SER A 130 -14.76 -5.17 -1.61
CA SER A 130 -14.45 -5.77 -0.31
C SER A 130 -15.60 -5.63 0.68
N CYS A 131 -16.42 -4.55 0.59
CA CYS A 131 -17.63 -4.40 1.38
C CYS A 131 -18.60 -5.55 1.14
N HIS A 132 -18.97 -5.81 -0.13
CA HIS A 132 -19.86 -6.90 -0.52
C HIS A 132 -19.33 -8.27 -0.07
N PHE A 133 -18.02 -8.48 -0.19
CA PHE A 133 -17.38 -9.72 0.27
C PHE A 133 -17.54 -9.92 1.77
N PHE A 134 -17.13 -8.93 2.58
CA PHE A 134 -17.18 -9.07 4.04
C PHE A 134 -18.61 -9.10 4.59
N ALA A 135 -19.53 -8.33 4.01
CA ALA A 135 -20.96 -8.38 4.35
C ALA A 135 -21.52 -9.79 4.07
N THR A 136 -21.22 -10.36 2.89
CA THR A 136 -21.63 -11.74 2.55
C THR A 136 -21.00 -12.75 3.50
N LYS A 137 -19.70 -12.62 3.81
CA LYS A 137 -19.03 -13.51 4.77
C LYS A 137 -19.68 -13.46 6.14
N CYS A 138 -20.06 -12.27 6.61
CA CYS A 138 -20.76 -12.10 7.90
C CYS A 138 -22.08 -12.86 7.92
N THR A 139 -22.88 -12.78 6.87
CA THR A 139 -24.16 -13.54 6.80
C THR A 139 -23.97 -15.06 6.82
N LEU A 140 -22.76 -15.53 6.50
CA LEU A 140 -22.39 -16.94 6.51
C LEU A 140 -21.68 -17.37 7.81
N GLU A 141 -21.54 -16.47 8.80
CA GLU A 141 -20.93 -16.81 10.11
C GLU A 141 -21.61 -18.04 10.73
N GLY A 142 -20.81 -18.90 11.37
CA GLY A 142 -21.28 -20.15 11.96
C GLY A 142 -21.56 -21.28 10.98
N THR A 143 -21.44 -21.07 9.67
CA THR A 143 -21.61 -22.12 8.66
C THR A 143 -20.25 -22.65 8.17
N LYS A 144 -20.23 -23.92 7.66
CA LYS A 144 -19.02 -24.48 7.02
C LYS A 144 -18.54 -23.67 5.82
N LYS A 145 -19.45 -22.97 5.12
CA LYS A 145 -19.11 -22.10 3.99
C LYS A 145 -18.40 -20.84 4.48
N GLY A 146 -18.92 -20.20 5.53
CA GLY A 146 -18.32 -19.00 6.10
C GLY A 146 -16.90 -19.24 6.64
N HIS A 147 -16.66 -20.40 7.27
CA HIS A 147 -15.32 -20.80 7.74
C HIS A 147 -14.29 -20.98 6.61
N LYS A 148 -14.74 -21.39 5.42
CA LYS A 148 -13.86 -21.60 4.26
C LYS A 148 -13.72 -20.38 3.36
N LEU A 149 -14.60 -19.38 3.54
CA LEU A 149 -14.60 -18.19 2.71
C LEU A 149 -13.58 -17.18 3.24
N HIS A 150 -12.53 -16.95 2.48
CA HIS A 150 -11.52 -15.94 2.73
C HIS A 150 -11.37 -15.04 1.50
N LEU A 151 -10.95 -13.80 1.70
CA LEU A 151 -10.57 -12.93 0.60
C LEU A 151 -9.23 -13.43 0.07
N ASP A 152 -9.21 -13.79 -1.20
CA ASP A 152 -8.06 -14.44 -1.84
C ASP A 152 -7.24 -13.48 -2.68
N TYR A 153 -7.89 -12.68 -3.54
CA TYR A 153 -7.21 -11.84 -4.52
C TYR A 153 -7.89 -10.47 -4.63
N ILE A 154 -7.10 -9.42 -4.81
CA ILE A 154 -7.60 -8.08 -5.09
C ILE A 154 -7.77 -7.93 -6.60
N GLY A 155 -9.00 -7.75 -7.05
CA GLY A 155 -9.42 -7.76 -8.43
C GLY A 155 -10.42 -8.87 -8.72
N PRO A 156 -10.99 -8.93 -9.95
CA PRO A 156 -11.87 -10.01 -10.36
C PRO A 156 -11.12 -11.34 -10.38
N CYS A 157 -11.85 -12.42 -10.11
CA CYS A 157 -11.26 -13.77 -10.16
C CYS A 157 -10.65 -14.03 -11.54
N LYS A 158 -9.41 -14.46 -11.56
CA LYS A 158 -8.65 -14.81 -12.76
C LYS A 158 -7.88 -16.12 -12.53
N TYR A 159 -7.40 -16.72 -13.60
CA TYR A 159 -6.44 -17.81 -13.48
C TYR A 159 -5.11 -17.23 -12.97
N ILE A 160 -4.61 -17.79 -11.87
CA ILE A 160 -3.31 -17.48 -11.30
C ILE A 160 -2.38 -18.65 -11.60
N ALA A 161 -1.29 -18.39 -12.31
CA ALA A 161 -0.29 -19.40 -12.64
C ALA A 161 0.35 -19.96 -11.34
N PRO A 162 0.74 -21.24 -11.32
CA PRO A 162 1.47 -21.79 -10.18
C PRO A 162 2.85 -21.14 -10.09
N CYS A 163 3.25 -20.80 -8.87
CA CYS A 163 4.61 -20.31 -8.57
C CYS A 163 5.62 -21.46 -8.72
N LEU A 164 6.64 -21.27 -9.52
CA LEU A 164 7.72 -22.25 -9.74
C LEU A 164 8.78 -22.14 -8.62
N ASP A 165 9.63 -23.17 -8.47
CA ASP A 165 10.66 -23.18 -7.41
C ASP A 165 11.72 -22.09 -7.58
N ASN A 166 12.11 -21.78 -8.82
CA ASN A 166 13.02 -20.67 -9.11
C ASN A 166 12.38 -19.32 -8.78
N GLU A 167 11.11 -19.12 -9.13
CA GLU A 167 10.36 -17.91 -8.81
C GLU A 167 10.18 -17.72 -7.30
N LEU A 168 9.96 -18.81 -6.57
CA LEU A 168 9.86 -18.79 -5.12
C LEU A 168 11.15 -18.32 -4.43
N ASN A 169 12.30 -18.66 -4.98
CA ASN A 169 13.61 -18.17 -4.51
C ASN A 169 13.86 -16.69 -4.86
N GLU A 170 13.29 -16.22 -5.96
CA GLU A 170 13.38 -14.81 -6.39
C GLU A 170 12.45 -13.90 -5.58
N PHE A 171 11.31 -14.41 -5.16
CA PHE A 171 10.23 -13.65 -4.54
C PHE A 171 10.69 -12.74 -3.39
N PRO A 172 11.43 -13.22 -2.36
CA PRO A 172 11.83 -12.36 -1.25
C PRO A 172 12.80 -11.25 -1.68
N LEU A 173 13.64 -11.46 -2.70
CA LEU A 173 14.58 -10.44 -3.18
C LEU A 173 13.81 -9.29 -3.86
N ARG A 174 12.89 -9.62 -4.77
CA ARG A 174 12.09 -8.64 -5.48
C ARG A 174 11.11 -7.92 -4.57
N MET A 175 10.48 -8.66 -3.65
CA MET A 175 9.55 -8.06 -2.69
C MET A 175 10.23 -7.11 -1.73
N ARG A 176 11.41 -7.43 -1.18
CA ARG A 176 12.14 -6.48 -0.32
C ARG A 176 12.42 -5.16 -1.03
N ASP A 177 12.93 -5.23 -2.26
CA ASP A 177 13.19 -4.03 -3.05
C ASP A 177 11.91 -3.25 -3.34
N TRP A 178 10.84 -3.94 -3.71
CA TRP A 178 9.54 -3.33 -3.94
C TRP A 178 9.00 -2.64 -2.67
N LEU A 179 9.02 -3.30 -1.50
CA LEU A 179 8.57 -2.73 -0.23
C LEU A 179 9.32 -1.43 0.12
N LYS A 180 10.65 -1.42 -0.06
CA LYS A 180 11.49 -0.23 0.12
C LYS A 180 11.06 0.89 -0.83
N ASN A 181 10.89 0.59 -2.12
CA ASN A 181 10.55 1.59 -3.13
C ASN A 181 9.12 2.12 -2.99
N VAL A 182 8.17 1.29 -2.57
CA VAL A 182 6.80 1.72 -2.23
C VAL A 182 6.83 2.76 -1.11
N LEU A 183 7.56 2.47 -0.03
CA LEU A 183 7.65 3.37 1.11
C LEU A 183 8.33 4.70 0.75
N VAL A 184 9.39 4.66 -0.07
CA VAL A 184 10.05 5.86 -0.60
C VAL A 184 9.09 6.68 -1.46
N THR A 185 8.33 6.04 -2.35
CA THR A 185 7.34 6.72 -3.19
C THR A 185 6.23 7.37 -2.36
N LEU A 186 5.81 6.72 -1.28
CA LEU A 186 4.85 7.33 -0.35
C LEU A 186 5.41 8.58 0.32
N TYR A 187 6.66 8.53 0.74
CA TYR A 187 7.35 9.69 1.34
C TYR A 187 7.45 10.86 0.36
N GLU A 188 7.80 10.60 -0.90
CA GLU A 188 7.88 11.63 -1.97
C GLU A 188 6.54 12.30 -2.25
N ARG A 189 5.43 11.58 -2.05
CA ARG A 189 4.06 12.06 -2.32
C ARG A 189 3.33 12.60 -1.10
N ASP A 190 3.96 12.53 0.07
CA ASP A 190 3.31 12.90 1.36
C ASP A 190 3.45 14.38 1.70
N GLU A 191 3.47 15.26 0.70
CA GLU A 191 3.59 16.70 0.94
C GLU A 191 2.37 17.28 1.68
N ASP A 192 1.15 16.79 1.39
CA ASP A 192 -0.10 17.35 1.95
C ASP A 192 -1.07 16.32 2.55
N ASN A 193 -0.79 15.01 2.47
CA ASN A 193 -1.82 13.98 2.72
C ASN A 193 -1.70 13.25 4.06
N ASN A 194 -0.67 13.51 4.85
CA ASN A 194 -0.41 12.82 6.13
C ASN A 194 -0.50 11.28 6.03
N LEU A 195 0.08 10.71 4.96
CA LEU A 195 0.12 9.27 4.72
C LEU A 195 1.02 8.57 5.73
N LEU A 196 2.11 9.22 6.12
CA LEU A 196 3.08 8.75 7.09
C LEU A 196 3.05 9.63 8.35
N THR A 197 3.27 9.03 9.52
CA THR A 197 3.49 9.78 10.76
C THR A 197 4.85 10.48 10.71
N GLU A 198 5.06 11.52 11.51
CA GLU A 198 6.35 12.24 11.57
C GLU A 198 7.53 11.32 11.93
N LYS A 199 7.32 10.33 12.82
CA LYS A 199 8.31 9.32 13.17
C LYS A 199 8.66 8.43 11.96
N GLN A 200 7.67 8.03 11.18
CA GLN A 200 7.85 7.25 9.95
C GLN A 200 8.56 8.07 8.88
N LYS A 201 8.16 9.34 8.66
CA LYS A 201 8.84 10.26 7.73
C LYS A 201 10.33 10.40 8.03
N LEU A 202 10.71 10.57 9.29
CA LEU A 202 12.12 10.66 9.69
C LEU A 202 12.92 9.38 9.38
N ARG A 203 12.28 8.21 9.50
CA ARG A 203 12.92 6.92 9.17
C ARG A 203 13.07 6.77 7.66
N VAL A 204 12.03 7.07 6.89
CA VAL A 204 12.05 6.97 5.42
C VAL A 204 13.00 7.98 4.81
N LYS A 205 13.08 9.20 5.35
CA LYS A 205 14.02 10.23 4.93
C LYS A 205 15.46 9.72 4.90
N LYS A 206 15.89 8.95 5.91
CA LYS A 206 17.24 8.36 5.95
C LYS A 206 17.50 7.36 4.82
N ILE A 207 16.44 6.67 4.36
CA ILE A 207 16.52 5.75 3.22
C ILE A 207 16.54 6.57 1.91
N PHE A 208 15.66 7.55 1.81
CA PHE A 208 15.50 8.41 0.63
C PHE A 208 16.76 9.19 0.29
N GLU A 209 17.37 9.84 1.30
CA GLU A 209 18.59 10.66 1.16
C GLU A 209 19.88 9.82 1.01
N ASN A 210 19.79 8.49 1.10
CA ASN A 210 20.99 7.66 0.99
C ASN A 210 21.39 7.49 -0.48
N GLU A 211 22.53 8.08 -0.87
CA GLU A 211 23.08 8.02 -2.24
C GLU A 211 23.35 6.58 -2.73
N LYS A 212 23.53 5.63 -1.80
CA LYS A 212 23.74 4.21 -2.13
C LYS A 212 22.42 3.45 -2.36
N ARG A 213 21.29 4.10 -2.19
CA ARG A 213 19.97 3.48 -2.37
C ARG A 213 19.78 3.03 -3.81
N LEU A 214 19.52 1.74 -4.00
CA LEU A 214 19.12 1.22 -5.30
C LEU A 214 17.77 1.84 -5.69
N GLN A 215 17.73 2.50 -6.85
CA GLN A 215 16.51 3.12 -7.39
C GLN A 215 15.51 2.04 -7.83
N ALA A 216 14.22 2.43 -7.95
CA ALA A 216 13.22 1.52 -8.47
C ALA A 216 13.49 1.19 -9.95
N GLY A 217 13.39 -0.08 -10.31
CA GLY A 217 13.62 -0.54 -11.68
C GLY A 217 13.72 -2.06 -11.77
N ASP A 218 13.94 -2.55 -12.98
CA ASP A 218 14.24 -3.95 -13.23
C ASP A 218 15.71 -4.21 -12.92
N HIS A 219 15.96 -5.01 -11.89
CA HIS A 219 17.31 -5.35 -11.44
C HIS A 219 17.55 -6.85 -11.52
N THR A 220 18.80 -7.24 -11.77
CA THR A 220 19.20 -8.64 -11.69
C THR A 220 19.15 -9.15 -10.25
N LEU A 221 18.97 -10.45 -10.06
CA LEU A 221 18.92 -11.07 -8.74
C LEU A 221 20.21 -10.89 -7.97
N GLU A 222 21.35 -10.94 -8.65
CA GLU A 222 22.66 -10.73 -8.08
C GLU A 222 22.79 -9.30 -7.52
N LEU A 223 22.28 -8.31 -8.25
CA LEU A 223 22.29 -6.93 -7.79
C LEU A 223 21.40 -6.74 -6.57
N LEU A 224 20.19 -7.31 -6.58
CA LEU A 224 19.25 -7.25 -5.46
C LEU A 224 19.83 -7.92 -4.20
N ALA A 225 20.45 -9.09 -4.34
CA ALA A 225 21.09 -9.80 -3.25
C ALA A 225 22.27 -8.99 -2.68
N HIS A 226 23.13 -8.46 -3.55
CA HIS A 226 24.28 -7.66 -3.16
C HIS A 226 23.88 -6.34 -2.47
N ASP A 227 22.84 -5.66 -3.00
CA ASP A 227 22.33 -4.43 -2.37
C ASP A 227 21.77 -4.72 -0.97
N PHE A 228 21.04 -5.81 -0.79
CA PHE A 228 20.55 -6.21 0.51
C PHE A 228 21.70 -6.48 1.51
N GLU A 229 22.74 -7.18 1.11
CA GLU A 229 23.92 -7.44 1.96
C GLU A 229 24.61 -6.15 2.39
N LYS A 230 24.84 -5.24 1.43
CA LYS A 230 25.55 -3.97 1.68
C LYS A 230 24.73 -2.95 2.43
N ASN A 231 23.44 -2.88 2.14
CA ASN A 231 22.53 -1.84 2.59
C ASN A 231 21.41 -2.40 3.48
N TYR A 232 21.66 -3.50 4.17
CA TYR A 232 20.73 -4.25 5.02
C TYR A 232 19.82 -3.35 5.89
N ASN A 233 20.41 -2.34 6.53
CA ASN A 233 19.66 -1.44 7.42
C ASN A 233 18.56 -0.62 6.71
N MET A 234 18.63 -0.45 5.39
CA MET A 234 17.59 0.24 4.63
C MET A 234 16.34 -0.62 4.43
N TYR A 235 16.43 -1.93 4.65
CA TYR A 235 15.35 -2.88 4.43
C TYR A 235 14.58 -3.22 5.71
N ILE A 236 15.18 -2.99 6.90
CA ILE A 236 14.56 -3.33 8.18
C ILE A 236 13.23 -2.60 8.35
N PHE A 237 13.22 -1.26 8.25
CA PHE A 237 12.02 -0.46 8.46
C PHE A 237 10.93 -0.73 7.40
N PRO A 238 11.20 -0.78 6.08
CA PRO A 238 10.18 -1.09 5.08
C PRO A 238 9.48 -2.44 5.30
N VAL A 239 10.22 -3.48 5.70
CA VAL A 239 9.64 -4.80 6.00
C VAL A 239 8.71 -4.74 7.20
N HIS A 240 9.11 -4.10 8.30
CA HIS A 240 8.28 -3.93 9.49
C HIS A 240 7.06 -3.05 9.23
N TRP A 241 7.26 -1.92 8.56
CA TRP A 241 6.18 -1.00 8.23
C TRP A 241 5.07 -1.69 7.43
N GLN A 242 5.45 -2.51 6.43
CA GLN A 242 4.46 -3.23 5.63
C GLN A 242 3.66 -4.22 6.45
N PHE A 243 4.28 -4.92 7.40
CA PHE A 243 3.56 -5.78 8.34
C PHE A 243 2.45 -5.02 9.05
N GLY A 244 2.76 -3.86 9.65
CA GLY A 244 1.77 -3.03 10.33
C GLY A 244 0.69 -2.46 9.41
N GLN A 245 0.97 -2.28 8.11
CA GLN A 245 -0.04 -1.87 7.14
C GLN A 245 -1.01 -3.00 6.78
N LEU A 246 -0.59 -4.24 6.88
CA LEU A 246 -1.41 -5.41 6.61
C LEU A 246 -2.20 -5.86 7.84
N ASP A 247 -1.60 -5.83 9.03
CA ASP A 247 -2.22 -6.17 10.32
C ASP A 247 -3.22 -5.07 10.74
N GLN A 248 -4.44 -5.17 10.21
CA GLN A 248 -5.46 -4.13 10.39
C GLN A 248 -6.80 -4.68 10.91
N HIS A 249 -7.04 -5.99 10.82
CA HIS A 249 -8.37 -6.54 11.10
C HIS A 249 -8.40 -7.98 11.62
N PRO A 250 -8.21 -8.18 12.90
CA PRO A 250 -7.89 -7.23 13.97
C PRO A 250 -6.41 -6.85 13.97
N ILE A 251 -6.03 -5.79 14.65
CA ILE A 251 -4.63 -5.49 14.94
C ILE A 251 -4.22 -6.39 16.10
N ASP A 252 -3.70 -7.58 15.80
CA ASP A 252 -3.38 -8.61 16.80
C ASP A 252 -1.93 -9.11 16.73
N GLY A 253 -1.14 -8.58 15.79
CA GLY A 253 0.27 -8.95 15.62
C GLY A 253 0.47 -10.20 14.77
N TYR A 254 -0.56 -10.64 14.05
CA TYR A 254 -0.55 -11.79 13.16
C TYR A 254 -1.21 -11.44 11.82
N LEU A 255 -0.66 -11.95 10.72
CA LEU A 255 -1.25 -11.78 9.39
C LEU A 255 -1.98 -13.05 8.98
N SER A 256 -3.29 -12.94 8.80
CA SER A 256 -4.12 -13.98 8.24
C SER A 256 -4.03 -14.04 6.71
N HIS A 257 -4.52 -15.12 6.09
CA HIS A 257 -4.64 -15.23 4.63
C HIS A 257 -5.38 -14.03 4.01
N THR A 258 -6.41 -13.53 4.66
CA THR A 258 -7.18 -12.36 4.21
C THR A 258 -6.36 -11.07 4.27
N GLU A 259 -5.53 -10.88 5.29
CA GLU A 259 -4.69 -9.68 5.44
C GLU A 259 -3.52 -9.68 4.47
N LEU A 260 -3.08 -10.83 4.01
CA LEU A 260 -2.11 -10.97 2.92
C LEU A 260 -2.71 -10.74 1.52
N ALA A 261 -4.05 -10.63 1.38
CA ALA A 261 -4.69 -10.44 0.07
C ALA A 261 -4.22 -9.19 -0.69
N PRO A 262 -3.87 -8.05 -0.06
CA PRO A 262 -3.30 -6.92 -0.78
C PRO A 262 -2.01 -7.23 -1.53
N LEU A 263 -1.24 -8.22 -1.11
CA LEU A 263 -0.04 -8.68 -1.83
C LEU A 263 -0.37 -9.64 -2.98
N ARG A 264 -1.62 -10.09 -3.09
CA ARG A 264 -2.18 -10.86 -4.21
C ARG A 264 -3.04 -9.95 -5.08
N ALA A 265 -2.44 -8.91 -5.64
CA ALA A 265 -3.11 -7.91 -6.45
C ALA A 265 -2.33 -7.70 -7.76
N PRO A 266 -2.99 -7.23 -8.84
CA PRO A 266 -2.28 -6.84 -10.06
C PRO A 266 -1.19 -5.82 -9.74
N LEU A 267 -0.10 -5.85 -10.48
CA LEU A 267 1.06 -4.95 -10.35
C LEU A 267 1.93 -5.15 -9.08
N ILE A 268 1.57 -6.09 -8.21
CA ILE A 268 2.51 -6.55 -7.17
C ILE A 268 3.52 -7.50 -7.83
N PRO A 269 4.81 -7.33 -7.60
CA PRO A 269 5.81 -8.23 -8.16
C PRO A 269 5.53 -9.68 -7.77
N MET A 270 5.42 -10.56 -8.77
CA MET A 270 5.25 -12.00 -8.57
C MET A 270 4.08 -12.37 -7.65
N GLU A 271 2.92 -11.67 -7.76
CA GLU A 271 1.74 -11.87 -6.90
C GLU A 271 1.28 -13.34 -6.84
N HIS A 272 1.53 -14.10 -7.91
CA HIS A 272 1.21 -15.54 -7.99
C HIS A 272 2.02 -16.41 -7.02
N CYS A 273 3.16 -15.90 -6.52
CA CYS A 273 3.99 -16.59 -5.54
C CYS A 273 3.62 -16.29 -4.09
N THR A 274 2.83 -15.26 -3.83
CA THR A 274 2.52 -14.77 -2.48
C THR A 274 2.00 -15.88 -1.57
N THR A 275 0.99 -16.63 -2.01
CA THR A 275 0.40 -17.70 -1.19
C THR A 275 1.41 -18.79 -0.87
N ARG A 276 2.17 -19.24 -1.88
CA ARG A 276 3.17 -20.30 -1.70
C ARG A 276 4.30 -19.85 -0.79
N PHE A 277 4.78 -18.62 -0.95
CA PHE A 277 5.85 -18.04 -0.14
C PHE A 277 5.44 -17.97 1.34
N PHE A 278 4.29 -17.37 1.64
CA PHE A 278 3.87 -17.22 3.04
C PHE A 278 3.42 -18.52 3.69
N THR A 279 2.99 -19.53 2.92
CA THR A 279 2.81 -20.89 3.47
C THR A 279 4.13 -21.51 3.96
N GLN A 280 5.27 -21.14 3.35
CA GLN A 280 6.58 -21.59 3.85
C GLN A 280 7.09 -20.74 5.02
N CYS A 281 6.61 -19.51 5.16
CA CYS A 281 6.94 -18.61 6.25
C CYS A 281 6.24 -18.98 7.56
N ASP A 282 5.07 -19.61 7.48
CA ASP A 282 4.32 -20.16 8.61
C ASP A 282 5.07 -21.39 9.15
N ALA A 283 6.02 -21.15 10.06
CA ALA A 283 6.94 -22.16 10.53
C ALA A 283 6.29 -23.12 11.54
N ASP A 284 5.33 -22.64 12.33
CA ASP A 284 4.59 -23.42 13.32
C ASP A 284 3.29 -24.03 12.76
N ASN A 285 2.93 -23.68 11.52
CA ASN A 285 1.76 -24.15 10.77
C ASN A 285 0.42 -23.81 11.46
N ASP A 286 0.33 -22.67 12.09
CA ASP A 286 -0.89 -22.16 12.72
C ASP A 286 -1.82 -21.42 11.75
N LYS A 287 -1.38 -21.18 10.49
CA LYS A 287 -2.03 -20.47 9.39
C LYS A 287 -2.08 -18.94 9.53
N TYR A 288 -1.30 -18.43 10.42
CA TYR A 288 -1.06 -17.01 10.58
C TYR A 288 0.45 -16.76 10.38
N ILE A 289 0.83 -15.53 10.13
CA ILE A 289 2.23 -15.12 10.03
C ILE A 289 2.49 -14.12 11.14
N ALA A 290 3.28 -14.50 12.13
CA ALA A 290 3.74 -13.62 13.18
C ALA A 290 4.82 -12.65 12.65
N LEU A 291 5.11 -11.57 13.39
CA LEU A 291 6.10 -10.58 12.95
C LEU A 291 7.52 -11.17 12.77
N ASP A 292 7.92 -12.08 13.63
CA ASP A 292 9.23 -12.75 13.56
C ASP A 292 9.32 -13.70 12.35
N GLU A 293 8.26 -14.43 12.04
CA GLU A 293 8.17 -15.24 10.84
C GLU A 293 8.21 -14.37 9.57
N TRP A 294 7.41 -13.29 9.53
CA TRP A 294 7.42 -12.33 8.45
C TRP A 294 8.82 -11.75 8.22
N ALA A 295 9.45 -11.23 9.27
CA ALA A 295 10.76 -10.62 9.19
C ALA A 295 11.84 -11.64 8.75
N SER A 296 11.80 -12.85 9.31
CA SER A 296 12.72 -13.95 8.97
C SER A 296 12.60 -14.33 7.49
N CYS A 297 11.39 -14.42 6.94
CA CYS A 297 11.16 -14.73 5.53
C CYS A 297 11.77 -13.71 4.57
N PHE A 298 11.87 -12.47 5.00
CA PHE A 298 12.59 -11.43 4.25
C PHE A 298 14.08 -11.32 4.63
N GLY A 299 14.61 -12.24 5.40
CA GLY A 299 16.03 -12.28 5.77
C GLY A 299 16.42 -11.23 6.81
N ILE A 300 15.47 -10.65 7.53
CA ILE A 300 15.74 -9.80 8.69
C ILE A 300 16.16 -10.69 9.86
N LYS A 301 17.25 -10.31 10.52
CA LYS A 301 17.79 -11.07 11.64
C LYS A 301 16.90 -10.94 12.86
N GLU A 302 16.79 -11.98 13.66
CA GLU A 302 15.97 -12.03 14.87
C GLU A 302 16.21 -10.84 15.82
N GLN A 303 17.46 -10.43 16.01
CA GLN A 303 17.84 -9.30 16.85
C GLN A 303 17.40 -7.93 16.33
N ASP A 304 17.01 -7.85 15.05
CA ASP A 304 16.57 -6.61 14.38
C ASP A 304 15.04 -6.59 14.21
N VAL A 305 14.34 -7.59 14.76
CA VAL A 305 12.87 -7.62 14.82
C VAL A 305 12.41 -6.73 15.96
N ASP A 306 11.69 -5.67 15.61
CA ASP A 306 11.29 -4.63 16.56
C ASP A 306 9.83 -4.20 16.32
N LYS A 307 8.97 -4.46 17.31
CA LYS A 307 7.54 -4.08 17.28
C LYS A 307 7.32 -2.58 17.22
N ASP A 308 8.27 -1.77 17.70
CA ASP A 308 8.20 -0.31 17.65
C ASP A 308 8.38 0.24 16.21
N LEU A 309 8.78 -0.60 15.28
CA LEU A 309 8.89 -0.26 13.85
C LEU A 309 7.57 -0.41 13.08
N ILE A 310 6.59 -1.09 13.65
CA ILE A 310 5.27 -1.30 13.04
C ILE A 310 4.42 -0.02 13.12
N ILE A 311 4.62 0.80 14.17
CA ILE A 311 3.80 1.96 14.54
C ILE A 311 4.38 3.26 14.04
#